data_530ad21cf814a6da267d5b60bdefc494
#
_entry.id   530ad21cf814a6da267d5b60bdefc494
#
_cell.length_a   1.000
_cell.length_b   1.000
_cell.length_c   1.000
_cell.angle_alpha   90.00
_cell.angle_beta   90.00
_cell.angle_gamma   90.00
#
_symmetry.space_group_name_H-M   'P 1'
#
loop_
_entity.id
_entity.type
_entity.pdbx_description
1 polymer ?
#
loop_
_entity_poly.entity_id
_entity_poly.type
_entity_poly.pdbx_seq_one_letter_code
_entity_poly.pdbx_strand_id
1 'polypeptide(L)'
;MAIEGTAGRSAQRQYELKRAHEQARRKQQWGPVGSLVGALAPQSQSTRAWAIGAEGERRLGARLDAISGDHIAVVHDRRIPYSQTNIDHLVVTAQGVWVIDAKRYKGRPERRTEGGMFRPRVEKLYIDRRDRVTSLKACSTR
;
A
#
# COMPACT_ATOMS: atom_id res chain seq x y z
N MET A 1 16.18 20.17 0.79
CA MET A 1 16.55 19.21 -0.27
C MET A 1 15.40 18.23 -0.39
N ALA A 2 14.55 18.40 -1.40
CA ALA A 2 13.39 17.53 -1.59
C ALA A 2 13.87 16.15 -2.01
N ILE A 3 13.69 15.16 -1.16
CA ILE A 3 13.96 13.75 -1.48
C ILE A 3 12.71 13.23 -2.18
N GLU A 4 12.69 13.39 -3.50
CA GLU A 4 11.53 13.11 -4.33
C GLU A 4 11.20 11.62 -4.42
N GLY A 5 10.06 11.24 -3.93
CA GLY A 5 9.29 10.07 -4.26
C GLY A 5 7.83 10.47 -4.30
N THR A 6 7.06 9.96 -5.24
CA THR A 6 5.62 10.20 -5.30
C THR A 6 4.89 9.01 -4.71
N ALA A 7 4.07 9.24 -3.69
CA ALA A 7 3.30 8.19 -3.04
C ALA A 7 2.42 7.40 -4.04
N GLY A 8 2.53 6.07 -4.02
CA GLY A 8 1.76 5.18 -4.87
C GLY A 8 2.21 5.10 -6.33
N ARG A 9 3.35 5.66 -6.71
CA ARG A 9 3.84 5.66 -8.09
C ARG A 9 4.11 4.25 -8.61
N SER A 10 4.75 3.42 -7.82
CA SER A 10 5.05 2.03 -8.20
C SER A 10 3.78 1.19 -8.30
N ALA A 11 2.85 1.32 -7.37
CA ALA A 11 1.56 0.65 -7.42
C ALA A 11 0.72 1.10 -8.63
N GLN A 12 0.72 2.39 -8.93
CA GLN A 12 0.08 2.94 -10.12
C GLN A 12 0.68 2.37 -11.41
N ARG A 13 2.01 2.31 -11.50
CA ARG A 13 2.70 1.71 -12.64
C ARG A 13 2.35 0.23 -12.82
N GLN A 14 2.29 -0.54 -11.74
CA GLN A 14 1.88 -1.95 -11.78
C GLN A 14 0.43 -2.10 -12.24
N TYR A 15 -0.46 -1.24 -11.78
CA TYR A 15 -1.84 -1.18 -12.26
C TYR A 15 -1.92 -0.95 -13.76
N GLU A 16 -1.18 0.04 -14.29
CA GLU A 16 -1.17 0.38 -15.71
C GLU A 16 -0.63 -0.76 -16.57
N LEU A 17 0.46 -1.39 -16.15
CA LEU A 17 1.03 -2.55 -16.85
C LEU A 17 0.05 -3.72 -16.91
N LYS A 18 -0.61 -4.05 -15.80
CA LYS A 18 -1.61 -5.12 -15.76
C LYS A 18 -2.82 -4.79 -16.64
N ARG A 19 -3.29 -3.56 -16.59
CA ARG A 19 -4.40 -3.11 -17.42
C ARG A 19 -4.05 -3.18 -18.90
N ALA A 20 -2.87 -2.71 -19.30
CA ALA A 20 -2.40 -2.78 -20.68
C ALA A 20 -2.28 -4.23 -21.16
N HIS A 21 -1.74 -5.12 -20.32
CA HIS A 21 -1.65 -6.55 -20.64
C HIS A 21 -3.02 -7.22 -20.81
N GLU A 22 -3.99 -6.90 -19.94
CA GLU A 22 -5.36 -7.39 -20.08
C GLU A 22 -6.03 -6.92 -21.37
N GLN A 23 -5.83 -5.66 -21.72
CA GLN A 23 -6.36 -5.09 -22.97
C GLN A 23 -5.73 -5.74 -24.20
N ALA A 24 -4.40 -5.92 -24.21
CA ALA A 24 -3.69 -6.58 -25.31
C ALA A 24 -4.18 -8.02 -25.50
N ARG A 25 -4.33 -8.78 -24.41
CA ARG A 25 -4.85 -10.17 -24.47
C ARG A 25 -6.26 -10.24 -25.03
N ARG A 26 -7.15 -9.30 -24.61
CA ARG A 26 -8.52 -9.22 -25.14
C ARG A 26 -8.55 -8.87 -26.63
N LYS A 27 -7.73 -7.90 -27.05
CA LYS A 27 -7.59 -7.55 -28.47
C LYS A 27 -7.12 -8.73 -29.31
N GLN A 28 -6.19 -9.53 -28.81
CA GLN A 28 -5.69 -10.72 -29.48
C GLN A 28 -6.75 -11.82 -29.60
N GLN A 29 -7.60 -11.99 -28.57
CA GLN A 29 -8.66 -13.02 -28.56
C GLN A 29 -9.88 -12.65 -29.41
N TRP A 30 -10.26 -11.37 -29.46
CA TRP A 30 -11.54 -10.90 -30.02
C TRP A 30 -11.38 -9.94 -31.20
N GLY A 31 -10.16 -9.73 -31.72
CA GLY A 31 -9.88 -8.84 -32.85
C GLY A 31 -10.32 -7.40 -32.61
N PRO A 32 -10.77 -6.69 -33.68
CA PRO A 32 -11.22 -5.28 -33.57
C PRO A 32 -12.37 -5.06 -32.58
N VAL A 33 -13.25 -6.04 -32.40
CA VAL A 33 -14.39 -5.99 -31.46
C VAL A 33 -13.91 -6.07 -30.01
N GLY A 34 -12.72 -6.62 -29.77
CA GLY A 34 -12.14 -6.78 -28.44
C GLY A 34 -11.89 -5.46 -27.70
N SER A 35 -11.72 -4.35 -28.43
CA SER A 35 -11.59 -3.03 -27.82
C SER A 35 -12.91 -2.52 -27.22
N LEU A 36 -14.03 -2.77 -27.92
CA LEU A 36 -15.37 -2.38 -27.45
C LEU A 36 -15.81 -3.25 -26.27
N VAL A 37 -15.63 -4.56 -26.37
CA VAL A 37 -15.90 -5.51 -25.29
C VAL A 37 -14.99 -5.23 -24.09
N GLY A 38 -13.74 -4.84 -24.32
CA GLY A 38 -12.78 -4.49 -23.28
C GLY A 38 -13.17 -3.25 -22.47
N ALA A 39 -13.85 -2.28 -23.08
CA ALA A 39 -14.33 -1.09 -22.38
C ALA A 39 -15.49 -1.39 -21.42
N LEU A 40 -16.33 -2.38 -21.75
CA LEU A 40 -17.51 -2.78 -20.97
C LEU A 40 -17.23 -3.95 -20.00
N ALA A 41 -16.15 -4.70 -20.24
CA ALA A 41 -15.84 -5.87 -19.41
C ALA A 41 -15.22 -5.46 -18.06
N PRO A 42 -15.62 -6.08 -16.96
CA PRO A 42 -15.06 -5.79 -15.64
C PRO A 42 -13.56 -6.09 -15.62
N GLN A 43 -12.81 -5.21 -14.96
CA GLN A 43 -11.39 -5.44 -14.68
C GLN A 43 -11.20 -6.67 -13.81
N SER A 44 -10.07 -7.37 -13.98
CA SER A 44 -9.74 -8.49 -13.12
C SER A 44 -9.64 -8.06 -11.65
N GLN A 45 -9.89 -9.00 -10.76
CA GLN A 45 -9.78 -8.75 -9.32
C GLN A 45 -8.36 -8.27 -8.94
N SER A 46 -7.34 -8.81 -9.60
CA SER A 46 -5.95 -8.42 -9.42
C SER A 46 -5.70 -6.96 -9.81
N THR A 47 -6.17 -6.54 -10.99
CA THR A 47 -6.01 -5.16 -11.48
C THR A 47 -6.76 -4.15 -10.58
N ARG A 48 -7.96 -4.51 -10.13
CA ARG A 48 -8.71 -3.67 -9.16
C ARG A 48 -7.99 -3.56 -7.81
N ALA A 49 -7.36 -4.64 -7.33
CA ALA A 49 -6.60 -4.62 -6.07
C ALA A 49 -5.44 -3.63 -6.14
N TRP A 50 -4.71 -3.58 -7.26
CA TRP A 50 -3.62 -2.61 -7.46
C TRP A 50 -4.12 -1.16 -7.51
N ALA A 51 -5.24 -0.89 -8.18
CA ALA A 51 -5.84 0.44 -8.19
C ALA A 51 -6.24 0.91 -6.77
N ILE A 52 -6.83 0.00 -5.99
CA ILE A 52 -7.21 0.27 -4.59
C ILE A 52 -5.97 0.51 -3.72
N GLY A 53 -4.91 -0.27 -3.91
CA GLY A 53 -3.62 -0.10 -3.23
C GLY A 53 -3.01 1.27 -3.51
N ALA A 54 -2.82 1.61 -4.78
CA ALA A 54 -2.26 2.89 -5.21
C ALA A 54 -3.03 4.10 -4.64
N GLU A 55 -4.36 4.02 -4.60
CA GLU A 55 -5.19 5.06 -3.98
C GLU A 55 -4.97 5.14 -2.47
N GLY A 56 -4.80 3.99 -1.79
CA GLY A 56 -4.51 3.95 -0.36
C GLY A 56 -3.17 4.62 -0.04
N GLU A 57 -2.11 4.24 -0.75
CA GLU A 57 -0.77 4.82 -0.62
C GLU A 57 -0.77 6.33 -0.87
N ARG A 58 -1.46 6.79 -1.93
CA ARG A 58 -1.54 8.20 -2.26
C ARG A 58 -2.24 9.02 -1.19
N ARG A 59 -3.36 8.51 -0.62
CA ARG A 59 -4.09 9.20 0.46
C ARG A 59 -3.29 9.27 1.75
N LEU A 60 -2.58 8.20 2.09
CA LEU A 60 -1.71 8.19 3.25
C LEU A 60 -0.52 9.12 3.03
N GLY A 61 0.10 9.08 1.84
CA GLY A 61 1.20 9.97 1.47
C GLY A 61 0.83 11.44 1.63
N ALA A 62 -0.32 11.87 1.12
CA ALA A 62 -0.78 13.25 1.27
C ALA A 62 -0.97 13.67 2.74
N ARG A 63 -1.36 12.75 3.62
CA ARG A 63 -1.46 13.04 5.07
C ARG A 63 -0.08 13.13 5.73
N LEU A 64 0.86 12.29 5.30
CA LEU A 64 2.24 12.35 5.80
C LEU A 64 2.94 13.62 5.32
N ASP A 65 2.72 14.02 4.06
CA ASP A 65 3.23 15.28 3.51
C ASP A 65 2.71 16.49 4.30
N ALA A 66 1.44 16.47 4.71
CA ALA A 66 0.84 17.54 5.48
C ALA A 66 1.46 17.75 6.88
N ILE A 67 2.13 16.72 7.43
CA ILE A 67 2.85 16.81 8.71
C ILE A 67 4.36 16.95 8.54
N SER A 68 4.86 16.94 7.29
CA SER A 68 6.29 17.13 7.02
C SER A 68 6.71 18.57 7.31
N GLY A 69 7.96 18.76 7.71
CA GLY A 69 8.53 20.05 8.06
C GLY A 69 9.97 19.93 8.56
N ASP A 70 10.44 20.92 9.28
CA ASP A 70 11.85 20.99 9.72
C ASP A 70 12.30 19.81 10.60
N HIS A 71 11.35 19.19 11.32
CA HIS A 71 11.62 18.10 12.26
C HIS A 71 11.10 16.73 11.80
N ILE A 72 10.35 16.71 10.70
CA ILE A 72 9.74 15.49 10.14
C ILE A 72 10.00 15.45 8.64
N ALA A 73 10.88 14.55 8.21
CA ALA A 73 11.10 14.29 6.79
C ALA A 73 10.28 13.07 6.34
N VAL A 74 9.61 13.21 5.21
CA VAL A 74 8.80 12.14 4.62
C VAL A 74 9.34 11.79 3.24
N VAL A 75 9.45 10.50 2.98
CA VAL A 75 9.95 9.96 1.72
C VAL A 75 9.02 8.85 1.26
N HIS A 76 8.64 8.87 -0.02
CA HIS A 76 7.70 7.90 -0.58
C HIS A 76 8.35 7.01 -1.62
N ASP A 77 7.78 5.80 -1.79
CA ASP A 77 8.03 4.87 -2.90
C ASP A 77 9.52 4.58 -3.11
N ARG A 78 10.20 4.12 -2.07
CA ARG A 78 11.63 3.81 -2.10
C ARG A 78 11.89 2.36 -2.43
N ARG A 79 12.63 2.14 -3.51
CA ARG A 79 13.05 0.81 -3.91
C ARG A 79 14.07 0.26 -2.92
N ILE A 80 13.85 -0.97 -2.46
CA ILE A 80 14.82 -1.69 -1.65
C ILE A 80 15.92 -2.22 -2.60
N PRO A 81 17.22 -1.91 -2.34
CA PRO A 81 18.32 -2.44 -3.14
C PRO A 81 18.24 -3.96 -3.26
N TYR A 82 18.54 -4.47 -4.44
CA TYR A 82 18.55 -5.91 -4.73
C TYR A 82 17.20 -6.63 -4.54
N SER A 83 16.09 -5.89 -4.46
CA SER A 83 14.73 -6.40 -4.30
C SER A 83 13.80 -5.86 -5.38
N GLN A 84 12.70 -6.58 -5.63
CA GLN A 84 11.58 -6.09 -6.44
C GLN A 84 10.52 -5.38 -5.58
N THR A 85 10.76 -5.25 -4.28
CA THR A 85 9.84 -4.66 -3.33
C THR A 85 10.20 -3.19 -3.08
N ASN A 86 9.19 -2.37 -2.93
CA ASN A 86 9.33 -0.98 -2.52
C ASN A 86 8.84 -0.79 -1.09
N ILE A 87 9.36 0.26 -0.44
CA ILE A 87 8.84 0.81 0.81
C ILE A 87 7.85 1.90 0.43
N ASP A 88 6.61 1.80 0.87
CA ASP A 88 5.56 2.77 0.53
C ASP A 88 5.89 4.15 1.07
N HIS A 89 6.20 4.25 2.37
CA HIS A 89 6.56 5.51 3.02
C HIS A 89 7.64 5.30 4.09
N LEU A 90 8.54 6.27 4.19
CA LEU A 90 9.50 6.43 5.27
C LEU A 90 9.26 7.78 5.96
N VAL A 91 9.20 7.79 7.27
CA VAL A 91 9.14 9.00 8.06
C VAL A 91 10.35 9.05 8.98
N VAL A 92 11.11 10.13 8.88
CA VAL A 92 12.32 10.36 9.68
C VAL A 92 12.06 11.50 10.65
N THR A 93 12.31 11.24 11.92
CA THR A 93 12.15 12.23 13.01
C THR A 93 13.38 12.18 13.92
N ALA A 94 13.49 13.08 14.87
CA ALA A 94 14.53 13.03 15.89
C ALA A 94 14.47 11.75 16.76
N GLN A 95 13.30 11.10 16.85
CA GLN A 95 13.11 9.88 17.62
C GLN A 95 13.43 8.60 16.85
N GLY A 96 13.56 8.67 15.51
CA GLY A 96 13.88 7.51 14.70
C GLY A 96 13.33 7.52 13.30
N VAL A 97 13.46 6.37 12.63
CA VAL A 97 12.96 6.13 11.27
C VAL A 97 11.78 5.16 11.33
N TRP A 98 10.69 5.55 10.72
CA TRP A 98 9.45 4.79 10.66
C TRP A 98 9.24 4.28 9.24
N VAL A 99 9.12 2.96 9.10
CA VAL A 99 8.72 2.32 7.84
C VAL A 99 7.22 2.09 7.89
N ILE A 100 6.51 2.69 6.94
CA ILE A 100 5.05 2.65 6.90
C ILE A 100 4.60 1.98 5.61
N ASP A 101 3.89 0.86 5.75
CA ASP A 101 3.26 0.09 4.68
C ASP A 101 1.76 0.43 4.63
N ALA A 102 1.29 0.89 3.49
CA ALA A 102 -0.08 1.33 3.30
C ALA A 102 -1.00 0.17 2.92
N LYS A 103 -1.90 -0.21 3.79
CA LYS A 103 -2.91 -1.24 3.51
C LYS A 103 -4.32 -0.66 3.54
N ARG A 104 -5.03 -0.78 2.42
CA ARG A 104 -6.42 -0.36 2.32
C ARG A 104 -7.36 -1.55 2.45
N TYR A 105 -7.95 -1.70 3.60
CA TYR A 105 -9.00 -2.70 3.85
C TYR A 105 -10.38 -2.05 3.83
N LYS A 106 -11.39 -2.82 3.44
CA LYS A 106 -12.80 -2.48 3.70
C LYS A 106 -13.13 -2.90 5.12
N GLY A 107 -13.89 -2.06 5.82
CA GLY A 107 -14.36 -2.36 7.17
C GLY A 107 -13.78 -1.45 8.24
N ARG A 108 -14.29 -1.61 9.46
CA ARG A 108 -13.89 -0.81 10.61
C ARG A 108 -12.65 -1.45 11.27
N PRO A 109 -11.55 -0.72 11.42
CA PRO A 109 -10.40 -1.23 12.17
C PRO A 109 -10.71 -1.23 13.67
N GLU A 110 -10.30 -2.29 14.35
CA GLU A 110 -10.44 -2.47 15.79
C GLU A 110 -9.14 -3.03 16.35
N ARG A 111 -8.57 -2.34 17.34
CA ARG A 111 -7.41 -2.83 18.09
C ARG A 111 -7.88 -3.68 19.25
N ARG A 112 -7.39 -4.90 19.34
CA ARG A 112 -7.65 -5.82 20.44
C ARG A 112 -6.35 -6.26 21.09
N THR A 113 -6.35 -6.37 22.41
CA THR A 113 -5.26 -6.96 23.16
C THR A 113 -5.66 -8.38 23.53
N GLU A 114 -4.88 -9.36 23.09
CA GLU A 114 -5.05 -10.77 23.43
C GLU A 114 -3.93 -11.23 24.36
N GLY A 115 -4.20 -12.21 25.18
CA GLY A 115 -3.27 -12.70 26.20
C GLY A 115 -3.58 -12.12 27.58
N GLY A 116 -2.80 -12.48 28.58
CA GLY A 116 -3.05 -12.07 29.97
C GLY A 116 -2.26 -12.91 30.96
N MET A 117 -2.92 -13.41 31.99
CA MET A 117 -2.29 -13.98 33.21
C MET A 117 -1.22 -15.06 32.94
N PHE A 118 -1.38 -15.88 31.87
CA PHE A 118 -0.46 -16.99 31.54
C PHE A 118 0.12 -16.92 30.10
N ARG A 119 -0.19 -15.86 29.32
CA ARG A 119 0.32 -15.67 27.96
C ARG A 119 0.73 -14.22 27.77
N PRO A 120 1.79 -13.96 26.98
CA PRO A 120 2.18 -12.59 26.65
C PRO A 120 1.00 -11.81 26.07
N ARG A 121 0.85 -10.56 26.46
CA ARG A 121 -0.11 -9.65 25.84
C ARG A 121 0.36 -9.29 24.43
N VAL A 122 -0.49 -9.51 23.46
CA VAL A 122 -0.23 -9.19 22.05
C VAL A 122 -1.32 -8.26 21.55
N GLU A 123 -0.91 -7.14 20.98
CA GLU A 123 -1.85 -6.24 20.30
C GLU A 123 -2.07 -6.72 18.86
N LYS A 124 -3.33 -6.84 18.48
CA LYS A 124 -3.75 -7.26 17.16
C LYS A 124 -4.67 -6.24 16.51
N LEU A 125 -4.57 -6.13 15.19
CA LEU A 125 -5.48 -5.33 14.38
C LEU A 125 -6.53 -6.24 13.73
N TYR A 126 -7.77 -6.03 14.07
CA TYR A 126 -8.93 -6.67 13.44
C TYR A 126 -9.60 -5.72 12.45
N ILE A 127 -10.05 -6.24 11.32
CA ILE A 127 -10.90 -5.51 10.38
C ILE A 127 -12.09 -6.40 10.06
N ASP A 128 -13.29 -5.94 10.40
CA ASP A 128 -14.52 -6.71 10.31
C ASP A 128 -14.38 -8.10 10.97
N ARG A 129 -13.88 -8.14 12.21
CA ARG A 129 -13.64 -9.35 13.02
C ARG A 129 -12.59 -10.32 12.45
N ARG A 130 -11.88 -9.95 11.39
CA ARG A 130 -10.79 -10.76 10.82
C ARG A 130 -9.45 -10.23 11.29
N ASP A 131 -8.63 -11.10 11.86
CA ASP A 131 -7.23 -10.78 12.21
C ASP A 131 -6.46 -10.46 10.93
N ARG A 132 -5.86 -9.28 10.85
CA ARG A 132 -5.10 -8.80 9.69
C ARG A 132 -3.63 -8.57 9.99
N VAL A 133 -3.29 -8.38 11.25
CA VAL A 133 -1.91 -8.18 11.69
C VAL A 133 -1.71 -8.87 13.03
N THR A 134 -0.91 -9.90 13.03
CA THR A 134 -0.67 -10.74 14.21
C THR A 134 0.22 -10.06 15.26
N SER A 135 0.92 -8.98 14.94
CA SER A 135 1.78 -8.25 15.88
C SER A 135 2.09 -6.85 15.37
N LEU A 136 1.77 -5.84 16.16
CA LEU A 136 2.28 -4.49 15.99
C LEU A 136 3.62 -4.42 16.73
N LYS A 137 4.73 -4.66 16.04
CA LYS A 137 6.06 -4.44 16.60
C LYS A 137 6.55 -3.05 16.21
N ALA A 138 6.73 -2.19 17.19
CA ALA A 138 7.55 -1.00 17.00
C ALA A 138 9.01 -1.45 16.88
N CYS A 139 9.65 -1.16 15.74
CA CYS A 139 11.09 -1.34 15.60
C CYS A 139 11.75 -0.13 16.28
N SER A 140 12.20 -0.31 17.53
CA SER A 140 13.04 0.66 18.21
C SER A 140 14.50 0.29 17.95
N THR A 141 15.19 1.07 17.15
CA THR A 141 16.65 1.08 17.11
C THR A 141 17.13 1.87 18.33
N ARG A 142 17.83 1.19 19.26
CA ARG A 142 18.65 1.84 20.28
C ARG A 142 19.93 2.33 19.66
#